data_74377f4477cb22ef6f1fab9b5a3d586e
#
_entry.id   74377f4477cb22ef6f1fab9b5a3d586e
#
_cell.length_a   1.000
_cell.length_b   1.000
_cell.length_c   1.000
_cell.angle_alpha   90.00
_cell.angle_beta   90.00
_cell.angle_gamma   90.00
#
_symmetry.space_group_name_H-M   'P 1'
#
loop_
_entity.id
_entity.type
_entity.pdbx_description
1 polymer ?
#
loop_
_entity_poly.entity_id
_entity_poly.type
_entity_poly.pdbx_seq_one_letter_code
_entity_poly.pdbx_strand_id
1 'polypeptide(L)'
;MKELRLFVDNMQATSSSLDKVAILKQQSHYIQGILEYTYNPYKQYHVTSKTCIKNKNIINAYFGKTIFDLLDDLNNRYMTGHAAIGVVNYFVNKNLEYKDLIYNIIDKDLKIRTGAKVINKAFPGLIPEFNVALAQNYDGKCDWNDGWYASRKLDGVRCLAVVDEKGKC
;
A
#
# COMPACT_ATOMS: atom_id res chain seq x y z
N MET A 1 16.60 -7.52 -0.13
CA MET A 1 16.17 -7.24 -1.52
C MET A 1 16.20 -8.49 -2.41
N LYS A 2 17.19 -9.39 -2.33
CA LYS A 2 17.20 -10.66 -3.11
C LYS A 2 15.94 -11.50 -2.88
N GLU A 3 15.58 -11.70 -1.62
CA GLU A 3 14.37 -12.41 -1.23
C GLU A 3 13.10 -11.79 -1.83
N LEU A 4 13.01 -10.45 -1.82
CA LEU A 4 11.91 -9.73 -2.44
C LEU A 4 11.85 -9.96 -3.96
N ARG A 5 12.99 -9.98 -4.65
CA ARG A 5 13.03 -10.29 -6.08
C ARG A 5 12.45 -11.67 -6.36
N LEU A 6 12.95 -12.69 -5.66
CA LEU A 6 12.46 -14.08 -5.81
C LEU A 6 10.95 -14.18 -5.51
N PHE A 7 10.49 -13.50 -4.46
CA PHE A 7 9.06 -13.46 -4.13
C PHE A 7 8.22 -12.84 -5.26
N VAL A 8 8.65 -11.68 -5.78
CA VAL A 8 7.92 -11.00 -6.88
C VAL A 8 7.89 -11.87 -8.14
N ASP A 9 9.00 -12.48 -8.50
CA ASP A 9 9.10 -13.36 -9.68
C ASP A 9 8.16 -14.58 -9.55
N ASN A 10 8.13 -15.24 -8.38
CA ASN A 10 7.22 -16.34 -8.10
C ASN A 10 5.75 -15.93 -8.17
N MET A 11 5.42 -14.76 -7.62
CA MET A 11 4.05 -14.23 -7.66
C MET A 11 3.61 -13.86 -9.08
N GLN A 12 4.52 -13.35 -9.91
CA GLN A 12 4.23 -12.99 -11.30
C GLN A 12 4.07 -14.23 -12.19
N ALA A 13 4.82 -15.29 -11.91
CA ALA A 13 4.73 -16.56 -12.64
C ALA A 13 3.41 -17.31 -12.35
N THR A 14 2.72 -16.98 -11.27
CA THR A 14 1.53 -17.69 -10.81
C THR A 14 0.26 -16.90 -11.15
N SER A 15 -0.70 -17.53 -11.83
CA SER A 15 -2.01 -16.93 -12.16
C SER A 15 -3.10 -17.27 -11.13
N SER A 16 -3.03 -18.45 -10.53
CA SER A 16 -4.01 -18.95 -9.56
C SER A 16 -4.00 -18.15 -8.26
N SER A 17 -5.18 -17.72 -7.82
CA SER A 17 -5.32 -17.01 -6.53
C SER A 17 -5.02 -17.92 -5.33
N LEU A 18 -5.33 -19.22 -5.42
CA LEU A 18 -5.04 -20.18 -4.33
C LEU A 18 -3.53 -20.40 -4.20
N ASP A 19 -2.84 -20.59 -5.31
CA ASP A 19 -1.39 -20.78 -5.31
C ASP A 19 -0.66 -19.52 -4.80
N LYS A 20 -1.17 -18.34 -5.15
CA LYS A 20 -0.65 -17.07 -4.59
C LYS A 20 -0.78 -17.00 -3.08
N VAL A 21 -1.91 -17.44 -2.52
CA VAL A 21 -2.08 -17.53 -1.07
C VAL A 21 -1.09 -18.52 -0.46
N ALA A 22 -0.84 -19.66 -1.11
CA ALA A 22 0.13 -20.64 -0.64
C ALA A 22 1.56 -20.05 -0.64
N ILE A 23 1.95 -19.35 -1.72
CA ILE A 23 3.23 -18.65 -1.81
C ILE A 23 3.36 -17.60 -0.69
N LEU A 24 2.32 -16.79 -0.48
CA LEU A 24 2.30 -15.76 0.56
C LEU A 24 2.53 -16.35 1.95
N LYS A 25 1.84 -17.43 2.30
CA LYS A 25 1.93 -18.07 3.63
C LYS A 25 3.34 -18.55 3.99
N GLN A 26 4.20 -18.77 3.02
CA GLN A 26 5.58 -19.23 3.21
C GLN A 26 6.57 -18.07 3.36
N GLN A 27 6.11 -16.82 3.29
CA GLN A 27 7.01 -15.67 3.28
C GLN A 27 7.47 -15.25 4.68
N SER A 28 8.70 -14.76 4.73
CA SER A 28 9.32 -14.22 5.94
C SER A 28 8.62 -12.95 6.45
N HIS A 29 8.91 -12.57 7.68
CA HIS A 29 8.45 -11.29 8.24
C HIS A 29 8.96 -10.08 7.45
N TYR A 30 10.13 -10.19 6.79
CA TYR A 30 10.65 -9.14 5.92
C TYR A 30 9.69 -8.89 4.74
N ILE A 31 9.24 -9.94 4.05
CA ILE A 31 8.28 -9.81 2.94
C ILE A 31 6.92 -9.32 3.44
N GLN A 32 6.45 -9.82 4.59
CA GLN A 32 5.22 -9.33 5.22
C GLN A 32 5.29 -7.82 5.49
N GLY A 33 6.42 -7.33 6.04
CA GLY A 33 6.65 -5.91 6.23
C GLY A 33 6.63 -5.12 4.90
N ILE A 34 7.29 -5.61 3.87
CA ILE A 34 7.25 -4.96 2.54
C ILE A 34 5.81 -4.91 2.00
N LEU A 35 5.04 -5.98 2.14
CA LEU A 35 3.63 -6.00 1.72
C LEU A 35 2.80 -4.98 2.51
N GLU A 36 2.97 -4.91 3.83
CA GLU A 36 2.29 -3.95 4.67
C GLU A 36 2.65 -2.52 4.23
N TYR A 37 3.92 -2.18 4.12
CA TYR A 37 4.34 -0.84 3.69
C TYR A 37 3.86 -0.49 2.28
N THR A 38 3.82 -1.46 1.37
CA THR A 38 3.36 -1.22 0.00
C THR A 38 1.86 -1.05 -0.11
N TYR A 39 1.07 -1.90 0.56
CA TYR A 39 -0.38 -1.96 0.34
C TYR A 39 -1.22 -1.29 1.43
N ASN A 40 -0.64 -0.88 2.55
CA ASN A 40 -1.34 -0.16 3.61
C ASN A 40 -1.79 1.23 3.11
N PRO A 41 -3.10 1.52 3.03
CA PRO A 41 -3.60 2.78 2.49
C PRO A 41 -3.24 4.01 3.33
N TYR A 42 -2.91 3.80 4.61
CA TYR A 42 -2.57 4.89 5.54
C TYR A 42 -1.10 5.30 5.50
N LYS A 43 -0.23 4.51 4.86
CA LYS A 43 1.16 4.88 4.61
C LYS A 43 1.26 5.68 3.30
N GLN A 44 1.83 6.87 3.35
CA GLN A 44 1.95 7.78 2.21
C GLN A 44 3.39 8.27 2.07
N TYR A 45 3.97 8.13 0.88
CA TYR A 45 5.38 8.48 0.66
C TYR A 45 5.58 9.85 0.02
N HIS A 46 4.51 10.49 -0.45
CA HIS A 46 4.49 11.85 -1.02
C HIS A 46 5.49 12.10 -2.17
N VAL A 47 6.01 11.03 -2.75
CA VAL A 47 6.91 11.01 -3.90
C VAL A 47 6.55 9.82 -4.78
N THR A 48 6.81 9.91 -6.08
CA THR A 48 6.55 8.83 -7.05
C THR A 48 7.80 8.47 -7.81
N SER A 49 7.87 7.26 -8.34
CA SER A 49 8.96 6.84 -9.22
C SER A 49 9.15 7.77 -10.40
N LYS A 50 8.04 8.21 -11.02
CA LYS A 50 8.04 9.14 -12.15
C LYS A 50 8.73 10.47 -11.80
N THR A 51 8.45 11.00 -10.60
CA THR A 51 9.05 12.25 -10.13
C THR A 51 10.54 12.08 -9.86
N CYS A 52 10.94 10.96 -9.23
CA CYS A 52 12.35 10.64 -8.98
C CYS A 52 13.15 10.48 -10.29
N ILE A 53 12.61 9.73 -11.25
CA ILE A 53 13.25 9.50 -12.54
C ILE A 53 13.40 10.81 -13.33
N LYS A 54 12.38 11.68 -13.34
CA LYS A 54 12.43 12.98 -13.99
C LYS A 54 13.53 13.86 -13.39
N ASN A 55 13.75 13.76 -12.09
CA ASN A 55 14.69 14.57 -11.33
C ASN A 55 15.90 13.75 -10.85
N LYS A 56 16.41 12.84 -11.66
CA LYS A 56 17.51 11.91 -11.30
C LYS A 56 18.81 12.59 -10.87
N ASN A 57 19.01 13.86 -11.23
CA ASN A 57 20.18 14.64 -10.86
C ASN A 57 20.11 15.20 -9.41
N ILE A 58 18.93 15.18 -8.80
CA ILE A 58 18.77 15.56 -7.40
C ILE A 58 19.14 14.34 -6.55
N ILE A 59 20.26 14.42 -5.85
CA ILE A 59 20.77 13.34 -5.01
C ILE A 59 21.20 13.96 -3.68
N ASN A 60 20.59 13.49 -2.60
CA ASN A 60 20.93 13.91 -1.23
C ASN A 60 21.41 12.70 -0.45
N ALA A 61 22.54 12.82 0.23
CA ALA A 61 23.04 11.75 1.10
C ALA A 61 21.96 11.30 2.09
N TYR A 62 21.83 9.99 2.23
CA TYR A 62 20.87 9.37 3.13
C TYR A 62 21.58 8.36 4.04
N PHE A 63 21.31 8.44 5.34
CA PHE A 63 21.98 7.65 6.36
C PHE A 63 21.16 6.46 6.87
N GLY A 64 19.90 6.34 6.47
CA GLY A 64 19.09 5.17 6.74
C GLY A 64 19.69 3.92 6.10
N LYS A 65 19.62 2.79 6.81
CA LYS A 65 20.29 1.55 6.40
C LYS A 65 19.38 0.63 5.59
N THR A 66 18.10 0.71 5.83
CA THR A 66 17.09 -0.20 5.26
C THR A 66 16.07 0.54 4.40
N ILE A 67 15.35 -0.21 3.60
CA ILE A 67 14.20 0.33 2.86
C ILE A 67 13.12 0.83 3.82
N PHE A 68 12.94 0.20 4.97
CA PHE A 68 11.95 0.61 5.97
C PHE A 68 12.28 1.98 6.57
N ASP A 69 13.55 2.25 6.89
CA ASP A 69 13.99 3.56 7.37
C ASP A 69 13.59 4.66 6.36
N LEU A 70 13.87 4.41 5.06
CA LEU A 70 13.52 5.34 4.00
C LEU A 70 12.00 5.58 3.92
N LEU A 71 11.22 4.51 3.97
CA LEU A 71 9.76 4.59 3.85
C LEU A 71 9.12 5.26 5.07
N ASP A 72 9.66 5.04 6.28
CA ASP A 72 9.20 5.69 7.51
C ASP A 72 9.51 7.19 7.49
N ASP A 73 10.72 7.57 7.07
CA ASP A 73 11.10 8.99 6.94
C ASP A 73 10.22 9.75 5.93
N LEU A 74 9.87 9.09 4.82
CA LEU A 74 8.96 9.65 3.82
C LEU A 74 7.53 9.75 4.35
N ASN A 75 7.03 8.69 4.99
CA ASN A 75 5.68 8.63 5.54
C ASN A 75 5.47 9.66 6.66
N ASN A 76 6.47 9.82 7.54
CA ASN A 76 6.46 10.79 8.64
C ASN A 76 6.78 12.21 8.18
N ARG A 77 7.05 12.40 6.87
CA ARG A 77 7.37 13.70 6.26
C ARG A 77 8.62 14.37 6.87
N TYR A 78 9.57 13.59 7.38
CA TYR A 78 10.88 14.13 7.80
C TYR A 78 11.65 14.68 6.60
N MET A 79 11.33 14.18 5.41
CA MET A 79 11.86 14.69 4.14
C MET A 79 10.71 14.96 3.16
N THR A 80 10.72 16.12 2.53
CA THR A 80 9.66 16.56 1.61
C THR A 80 10.24 17.20 0.34
N GLY A 81 9.44 17.31 -0.71
CA GLY A 81 9.82 17.99 -1.96
C GLY A 81 11.11 17.43 -2.57
N HIS A 82 12.05 18.31 -2.92
CA HIS A 82 13.33 17.92 -3.52
C HIS A 82 14.20 17.07 -2.59
N ALA A 83 14.12 17.29 -1.27
CA ALA A 83 14.85 16.47 -0.30
C ALA A 83 14.38 15.01 -0.35
N ALA A 84 13.06 14.77 -0.39
CA ALA A 84 12.51 13.42 -0.53
C ALA A 84 12.95 12.75 -1.85
N ILE A 85 12.91 13.48 -2.96
CA ILE A 85 13.40 12.98 -4.26
C ILE A 85 14.88 12.61 -4.16
N GLY A 86 15.69 13.49 -3.55
CA GLY A 86 17.14 13.29 -3.45
C GLY A 86 17.53 12.07 -2.63
N VAL A 87 16.88 11.81 -1.49
CA VAL A 87 17.17 10.63 -0.67
C VAL A 87 16.72 9.33 -1.33
N VAL A 88 15.57 9.35 -2.02
CA VAL A 88 15.14 8.20 -2.83
C VAL A 88 16.13 7.89 -3.95
N ASN A 89 16.56 8.90 -4.70
CA ASN A 89 17.55 8.72 -5.75
C ASN A 89 18.89 8.21 -5.20
N TYR A 90 19.33 8.72 -4.04
CA TYR A 90 20.53 8.21 -3.38
C TYR A 90 20.39 6.73 -3.02
N PHE A 91 19.26 6.34 -2.40
CA PHE A 91 19.00 4.96 -2.00
C PHE A 91 18.92 4.02 -3.22
N VAL A 92 18.26 4.45 -4.29
CA VAL A 92 18.21 3.71 -5.56
C VAL A 92 19.59 3.54 -6.16
N ASN A 93 20.42 4.60 -6.17
CA ASN A 93 21.78 4.54 -6.73
C ASN A 93 22.69 3.58 -5.95
N LYS A 94 22.46 3.41 -4.64
CA LYS A 94 23.16 2.41 -3.82
C LYS A 94 22.66 0.98 -4.05
N ASN A 95 21.47 0.83 -4.64
CA ASN A 95 20.79 -0.44 -4.83
C ASN A 95 20.28 -0.60 -6.27
N LEU A 96 21.09 -0.29 -7.26
CA LEU A 96 20.69 -0.22 -8.68
C LEU A 96 20.08 -1.52 -9.20
N GLU A 97 20.54 -2.67 -8.73
CA GLU A 97 19.99 -3.99 -9.07
C GLU A 97 18.50 -4.14 -8.70
N TYR A 98 18.04 -3.39 -7.67
CA TYR A 98 16.67 -3.45 -7.16
C TYR A 98 15.89 -2.17 -7.40
N LYS A 99 16.35 -1.34 -8.32
CA LYS A 99 15.75 -0.04 -8.65
C LYS A 99 14.24 -0.12 -8.91
N ASP A 100 13.84 -1.08 -9.72
CA ASP A 100 12.44 -1.31 -10.07
C ASP A 100 11.59 -1.72 -8.87
N LEU A 101 12.12 -2.58 -8.00
CA LEU A 101 11.43 -2.99 -6.77
C LEU A 101 11.24 -1.81 -5.81
N ILE A 102 12.29 -0.98 -5.64
CA ILE A 102 12.21 0.22 -4.79
C ILE A 102 11.12 1.16 -5.32
N TYR A 103 11.11 1.42 -6.62
CA TYR A 103 10.09 2.27 -7.23
C TYR A 103 8.69 1.67 -7.13
N ASN A 104 8.53 0.36 -7.30
CA ASN A 104 7.24 -0.32 -7.15
C ASN A 104 6.70 -0.21 -5.71
N ILE A 105 7.56 -0.28 -4.69
CA ILE A 105 7.16 -0.07 -3.29
C ILE A 105 6.68 1.37 -3.09
N ILE A 106 7.44 2.35 -3.57
CA ILE A 106 7.11 3.78 -3.46
C ILE A 106 5.80 4.10 -4.18
N ASP A 107 5.58 3.51 -5.36
CA ASP A 107 4.36 3.68 -6.14
C ASP A 107 3.18 2.83 -5.62
N LYS A 108 3.38 2.12 -4.49
CA LYS A 108 2.34 1.33 -3.82
C LYS A 108 1.81 0.16 -4.65
N ASP A 109 2.64 -0.39 -5.57
CA ASP A 109 2.27 -1.53 -6.40
C ASP A 109 3.48 -2.39 -6.80
N LEU A 110 3.67 -3.53 -6.14
CA LEU A 110 4.76 -4.50 -6.42
C LEU A 110 4.61 -5.24 -7.75
N LYS A 111 3.55 -4.99 -8.52
CA LYS A 111 3.25 -5.66 -9.81
C LYS A 111 3.05 -7.18 -9.68
N ILE A 112 2.65 -7.64 -8.51
CA ILE A 112 2.41 -9.07 -8.23
C ILE A 112 1.01 -9.54 -8.62
N ARG A 113 0.20 -8.70 -9.28
CA ARG A 113 -1.17 -8.99 -9.73
C ARG A 113 -2.06 -9.50 -8.58
N THR A 114 -1.90 -8.89 -7.41
CA THR A 114 -2.63 -9.25 -6.20
C THR A 114 -2.82 -8.01 -5.33
N GLY A 115 -3.92 -7.94 -4.62
CA GLY A 115 -4.27 -6.81 -3.75
C GLY A 115 -4.51 -7.23 -2.30
N ALA A 116 -4.88 -6.26 -1.46
CA ALA A 116 -5.07 -6.42 -0.02
C ALA A 116 -5.94 -7.64 0.37
N LYS A 117 -7.02 -7.90 -0.35
CA LYS A 117 -7.92 -9.05 -0.07
C LYS A 117 -7.21 -10.41 -0.11
N VAL A 118 -6.30 -10.61 -1.08
CA VAL A 118 -5.57 -11.90 -1.20
C VAL A 118 -4.44 -11.95 -0.19
N ILE A 119 -3.78 -10.82 0.07
CA ILE A 119 -2.75 -10.71 1.11
C ILE A 119 -3.38 -11.01 2.48
N ASN A 120 -4.54 -10.45 2.80
CA ASN A 120 -5.22 -10.69 4.06
C ASN A 120 -5.80 -12.12 4.21
N LYS A 121 -6.01 -12.86 3.11
CA LYS A 121 -6.30 -14.30 3.19
C LYS A 121 -5.09 -15.12 3.67
N ALA A 122 -3.88 -14.68 3.35
CA ALA A 122 -2.65 -15.31 3.82
C ALA A 122 -2.26 -14.85 5.22
N PHE A 123 -2.39 -13.55 5.47
CA PHE A 123 -2.00 -12.86 6.71
C PHE A 123 -3.17 -12.00 7.20
N PRO A 124 -4.10 -12.56 7.98
CA PRO A 124 -5.30 -11.85 8.44
C PRO A 124 -4.95 -10.53 9.14
N GLY A 125 -5.51 -9.43 8.66
CA GLY A 125 -5.32 -8.11 9.25
C GLY A 125 -3.98 -7.42 8.94
N LEU A 126 -3.13 -8.00 8.10
CA LEU A 126 -1.84 -7.37 7.74
C LEU A 126 -2.04 -6.02 7.03
N ILE A 127 -2.99 -5.97 6.11
CA ILE A 127 -3.35 -4.75 5.41
C ILE A 127 -4.65 -4.23 6.01
N PRO A 128 -4.66 -3.02 6.61
CA PRO A 128 -5.89 -2.43 7.12
C PRO A 128 -6.91 -2.21 6.00
N GLU A 129 -8.14 -2.66 6.22
CA GLU A 129 -9.25 -2.43 5.31
C GLU A 129 -10.35 -1.67 6.03
N PHE A 130 -10.82 -0.58 5.42
CA PHE A 130 -11.99 0.11 5.89
C PHE A 130 -13.19 -0.33 5.05
N ASN A 131 -14.02 -1.19 5.61
CA ASN A 131 -15.23 -1.65 4.98
C ASN A 131 -16.39 -0.71 5.35
N VAL A 132 -16.97 -0.06 4.35
CA VAL A 132 -18.21 0.69 4.51
C VAL A 132 -19.39 -0.22 4.26
N ALA A 133 -20.51 0.05 4.94
CA ALA A 133 -21.78 -0.60 4.64
C ALA A 133 -22.14 -0.37 3.15
N LEU A 134 -22.37 -1.45 2.44
CA LEU A 134 -22.83 -1.40 1.05
C LEU A 134 -24.34 -1.67 1.04
N ALA A 135 -25.07 -0.90 0.23
CA ALA A 135 -26.46 -1.19 -0.03
C ALA A 135 -26.58 -2.59 -0.70
N GLN A 136 -27.51 -3.36 -0.20
CA GLN A 136 -27.86 -4.65 -0.81
C GLN A 136 -29.02 -4.44 -1.79
N ASN A 137 -29.13 -5.31 -2.80
CA ASN A 137 -30.30 -5.32 -3.65
C ASN A 137 -31.53 -5.70 -2.83
N TYR A 138 -32.62 -5.00 -3.06
CA TYR A 138 -33.89 -5.36 -2.46
C TYR A 138 -34.39 -6.70 -3.00
N ASP A 139 -34.56 -7.68 -2.13
CA ASP A 139 -34.95 -9.04 -2.48
C ASP A 139 -36.48 -9.27 -2.38
N GLY A 140 -37.25 -8.21 -2.21
CA GLY A 140 -38.71 -8.24 -2.05
C GLY A 140 -39.16 -8.62 -0.63
N LYS A 141 -38.25 -8.85 0.31
CA LYS A 141 -38.55 -9.22 1.69
C LYS A 141 -38.09 -8.10 2.62
N CYS A 142 -39.03 -7.33 3.11
CA CYS A 142 -38.76 -6.41 4.20
C CYS A 142 -39.95 -6.36 5.16
N ASP A 143 -39.67 -6.24 6.44
CA ASP A 143 -40.69 -5.95 7.42
C ASP A 143 -40.92 -4.44 7.46
N TRP A 144 -42.05 -4.00 6.91
CA TRP A 144 -42.40 -2.59 6.89
C TRP A 144 -42.76 -2.01 8.25
N ASN A 145 -42.90 -2.86 9.28
CA ASN A 145 -43.09 -2.43 10.66
C ASN A 145 -41.79 -2.02 11.34
N ASP A 146 -40.64 -2.43 10.82
CA ASP A 146 -39.35 -1.87 11.23
C ASP A 146 -39.25 -0.41 10.80
N GLY A 147 -38.61 0.42 11.62
CA GLY A 147 -38.45 1.84 11.33
C GLY A 147 -37.60 2.08 10.07
N TRP A 148 -38.22 2.29 8.92
CA TRP A 148 -37.56 2.58 7.66
C TRP A 148 -37.28 4.06 7.48
N TYR A 149 -36.12 4.38 6.96
CA TYR A 149 -35.70 5.73 6.63
C TYR A 149 -35.40 5.84 5.14
N ALA A 150 -35.96 6.86 4.50
CA ALA A 150 -35.60 7.18 3.12
C ALA A 150 -34.64 8.36 3.10
N SER A 151 -33.60 8.27 2.32
CA SER A 151 -32.66 9.37 2.09
C SER A 151 -32.42 9.57 0.60
N ARG A 152 -32.12 10.82 0.22
CA ARG A 152 -31.75 11.13 -1.14
C ARG A 152 -30.41 10.52 -1.46
N LYS A 153 -30.31 9.80 -2.59
CA LYS A 153 -29.00 9.40 -3.11
C LYS A 153 -28.30 10.63 -3.67
N LEU A 154 -27.21 11.03 -3.02
CA LEU A 154 -26.40 12.15 -3.48
C LEU A 154 -25.31 11.64 -4.42
N ASP A 155 -25.17 12.29 -5.57
CA ASP A 155 -24.05 12.08 -6.47
C ASP A 155 -22.87 12.95 -6.02
N GLY A 156 -21.71 12.33 -5.80
CA GLY A 156 -20.52 13.04 -5.32
C GLY A 156 -19.37 12.11 -4.96
N VAL A 157 -18.28 12.71 -4.54
CA VAL A 157 -17.12 11.98 -4.02
C VAL A 157 -17.38 11.59 -2.58
N ARG A 158 -17.19 10.31 -2.25
CA ARG A 158 -17.27 9.85 -0.85
C ARG A 158 -16.09 10.41 -0.08
N CYS A 159 -16.35 11.13 0.99
CA CYS A 159 -15.36 11.56 1.96
C CYS A 159 -15.55 10.76 3.25
N LEU A 160 -14.47 10.22 3.80
CA LEU A 160 -14.45 9.55 5.10
C LEU A 160 -13.62 10.39 6.06
N ALA A 161 -14.22 10.80 7.16
CA ALA A 161 -13.51 11.40 8.26
C ALA A 161 -13.41 10.36 9.40
N VAL A 162 -12.19 10.07 9.83
CA VAL A 162 -11.95 9.22 11.00
C VAL A 162 -11.59 10.14 12.16
N VAL A 163 -12.42 10.10 13.20
CA VAL A 163 -12.24 10.94 14.38
C VAL A 163 -11.89 10.04 15.55
N ASP A 164 -10.81 10.35 16.26
CA ASP A 164 -10.41 9.59 17.47
C ASP A 164 -11.31 9.92 18.66
N GLU A 165 -11.13 9.21 19.77
CA GLU A 165 -11.90 9.41 21.02
C GLU A 165 -11.76 10.82 21.60
N LYS A 166 -10.75 11.59 21.17
CA LYS A 166 -10.50 12.98 21.57
C LYS A 166 -11.07 13.98 20.58
N GLY A 167 -11.79 13.51 19.55
CA GLY A 167 -12.39 14.37 18.53
C GLY A 167 -11.40 14.91 17.50
N LYS A 168 -10.19 14.34 17.41
CA LYS A 168 -9.19 14.74 16.43
C LYS A 168 -9.36 13.93 15.14
N CYS A 169 -9.41 14.64 14.02
CA CYS A 169 -9.49 14.09 12.67
C CYS A 169 -8.09 13.94 12.05
#